data_72e17d1d2ef74dc72842556d82fe3c3b
#
_entry.id   72e17d1d2ef74dc72842556d82fe3c3b
#
_cell.length_a   1.000
_cell.length_b   1.000
_cell.length_c   1.000
_cell.angle_alpha   90.00
_cell.angle_beta   90.00
_cell.angle_gamma   90.00
#
_symmetry.space_group_name_H-M   'P 1'
#
loop_
_entity.id
_entity.type
_entity.pdbx_description
1 polymer ?
#
loop_
_entity_poly.entity_id
_entity_poly.type
_entity_poly.pdbx_seq_one_letter_code
_entity_poly.pdbx_strand_id
1 'polypeptide(L)'
;GTVVTFEERELRTGAIILKIAIKDDTDGLLLKIRFGDFKGDNDKSNDARKECEQFKTKLKKGMNIRVCGNVKPDRYEHDEIVMFNPYGICAIPKKTRMDTAQHKRIELHCHTKMSRLDAVTPIKDLMNTVKKWGHSAIALTDHGVVQAFPFAYDEVEGTDFKLIFGVEGYLLPTVDSQRSYHIIVLAKNPEGLRNLYRLISVSHLKYLSKQRPRIPRELISQYREGLLIGSACEAGELYQAILNGRSDAEIKEIAQFYDYLEIQPVANNMFLVRDNAFPQIANTADLEDINRKIYLLGKELNKLVVATCDVHFLNPEDEILRRILQAGQGYSDADLQAPLYLRTTEEMLEEFRYLGDEAALEVVVTNPNLVSDQIEKFKPIPDRDQLYSPIIPGAERKIREMTYQRAHEWYGEDLPQIVNDRLEMELKSIIGNGFAVLYFIAHKLVKKSLDDGYLVGSRGSVGSSLVATMIDITEVNP
;
A
#
# COMPACT_ATOMS: atom_id res chain seq x y z
N GLY A 1 26.97 -7.73 10.15
CA GLY A 1 26.28 -6.85 9.19
C GLY A 1 25.80 -7.62 7.96
N THR A 2 25.03 -6.97 7.11
CA THR A 2 24.51 -7.49 5.84
C THR A 2 25.45 -7.15 4.70
N VAL A 3 25.75 -8.08 3.83
CA VAL A 3 26.58 -7.87 2.63
C VAL A 3 25.83 -7.00 1.62
N VAL A 4 26.41 -5.85 1.25
CA VAL A 4 25.79 -4.87 0.34
C VAL A 4 26.31 -5.01 -1.08
N THR A 5 27.65 -4.99 -1.25
CA THR A 5 28.31 -5.04 -2.56
C THR A 5 29.60 -5.82 -2.49
N PHE A 6 30.04 -6.28 -3.68
CA PHE A 6 31.35 -6.84 -3.94
C PHE A 6 32.03 -6.04 -5.05
N GLU A 7 33.31 -5.76 -4.88
CA GLU A 7 34.17 -5.13 -5.88
C GLU A 7 35.52 -5.87 -5.93
N GLU A 8 35.96 -6.23 -7.09
CA GLU A 8 37.27 -6.88 -7.30
C GLU A 8 38.27 -5.92 -7.90
N ARG A 9 39.50 -5.99 -7.42
CA ARG A 9 40.63 -5.26 -7.99
C ARG A 9 41.81 -6.19 -8.14
N GLU A 10 42.24 -6.45 -9.35
CA GLU A 10 43.50 -7.16 -9.63
C GLU A 10 44.70 -6.21 -9.51
N LEU A 11 45.72 -6.65 -8.80
CA LEU A 11 46.94 -5.90 -8.62
C LEU A 11 47.97 -6.29 -9.69
N ARG A 12 48.96 -5.41 -9.97
CA ARG A 12 50.07 -5.67 -10.92
C ARG A 12 50.87 -6.92 -10.57
N THR A 13 50.76 -7.41 -9.37
CA THR A 13 51.44 -8.66 -8.86
C THR A 13 50.64 -9.94 -9.13
N GLY A 14 49.46 -9.84 -9.78
CA GLY A 14 48.52 -10.97 -9.96
C GLY A 14 47.69 -11.30 -8.74
N ALA A 15 47.89 -10.62 -7.60
CA ALA A 15 47.02 -10.77 -6.43
C ALA A 15 45.70 -10.06 -6.63
N ILE A 16 44.62 -10.59 -6.04
CA ILE A 16 43.30 -10.01 -6.09
C ILE A 16 42.92 -9.44 -4.72
N ILE A 17 42.40 -8.23 -4.70
CA ILE A 17 41.74 -7.64 -3.54
C ILE A 17 40.25 -7.67 -3.78
N LEU A 18 39.50 -8.38 -2.92
CA LEU A 18 38.06 -8.37 -2.86
C LEU A 18 37.63 -7.37 -1.80
N LYS A 19 36.95 -6.30 -2.23
CA LYS A 19 36.29 -5.35 -1.37
C LYS A 19 34.85 -5.83 -1.13
N ILE A 20 34.41 -5.90 0.11
CA ILE A 20 33.07 -6.29 0.51
C ILE A 20 32.52 -5.19 1.42
N ALA A 21 31.50 -4.47 0.97
CA ALA A 21 30.79 -3.55 1.83
C ALA A 21 29.75 -4.33 2.65
N ILE A 22 29.80 -4.17 3.94
CA ILE A 22 28.79 -4.65 4.89
C ILE A 22 28.18 -3.49 5.63
N LYS A 23 26.90 -3.60 6.00
CA LYS A 23 26.23 -2.63 6.85
C LYS A 23 25.40 -3.33 7.92
N ASP A 24 25.18 -2.67 9.03
CA ASP A 24 24.15 -3.02 10.01
C ASP A 24 23.29 -1.78 10.34
N ASP A 25 22.57 -1.83 11.45
CA ASP A 25 21.65 -0.77 11.85
C ASP A 25 22.39 0.48 12.44
N THR A 26 23.71 0.37 12.62
CA THR A 26 24.52 1.45 13.20
C THR A 26 25.37 2.16 12.15
N ASP A 27 26.06 1.40 11.28
CA ASP A 27 26.98 1.96 10.27
C ASP A 27 27.35 0.93 9.20
N GLY A 28 28.20 1.34 8.24
CA GLY A 28 28.81 0.54 7.21
C GLY A 28 30.29 0.28 7.46
N LEU A 29 30.78 -0.90 7.07
CA LEU A 29 32.20 -1.24 7.14
C LEU A 29 32.66 -1.88 5.83
N LEU A 30 33.82 -1.45 5.34
CA LEU A 30 34.47 -2.04 4.18
C LEU A 30 35.47 -3.12 4.63
N LEU A 31 35.27 -4.34 4.15
CA LEU A 31 36.23 -5.44 4.28
C LEU A 31 37.11 -5.46 3.03
N LYS A 32 38.42 -5.58 3.20
CA LYS A 32 39.39 -5.79 2.09
C LYS A 32 40.09 -7.12 2.32
N ILE A 33 39.85 -8.11 1.46
CA ILE A 33 40.43 -9.46 1.54
C ILE A 33 41.36 -9.62 0.37
N ARG A 34 42.58 -10.00 0.67
CA ARG A 34 43.61 -10.26 -0.35
C ARG A 34 43.77 -11.75 -0.59
N PHE A 35 43.78 -12.15 -1.85
CA PHE A 35 44.07 -13.46 -2.33
C PHE A 35 45.38 -13.42 -3.12
N GLY A 36 46.27 -14.43 -2.92
CA GLY A 36 47.57 -14.54 -3.54
C GLY A 36 48.73 -13.87 -2.78
N ASP A 37 49.97 -14.38 -2.99
CA ASP A 37 51.18 -13.95 -2.32
C ASP A 37 51.84 -12.68 -2.90
N PHE A 38 52.75 -12.07 -2.12
CA PHE A 38 53.51 -10.83 -2.51
C PHE A 38 54.62 -11.04 -3.54
N LYS A 39 54.97 -12.29 -3.93
CA LYS A 39 56.06 -12.57 -4.85
C LYS A 39 55.48 -13.00 -6.22
N GLY A 40 55.73 -12.15 -7.22
CA GLY A 40 55.20 -12.28 -8.59
C GLY A 40 55.69 -13.53 -9.29
N ASP A 41 54.96 -14.60 -9.21
CA ASP A 41 55.07 -15.79 -10.01
C ASP A 41 53.76 -15.98 -10.79
N ASN A 42 53.85 -15.94 -12.13
CA ASN A 42 52.66 -15.92 -13.01
C ASN A 42 51.77 -17.15 -12.87
N ASP A 43 52.27 -18.27 -12.37
CA ASP A 43 51.49 -19.49 -12.13
C ASP A 43 50.53 -19.34 -10.93
N LYS A 44 50.84 -18.47 -9.99
CA LYS A 44 50.05 -18.24 -8.76
C LYS A 44 48.87 -17.25 -8.92
N SER A 45 48.79 -16.52 -10.04
CA SER A 45 47.65 -15.63 -10.30
C SER A 45 46.35 -16.42 -10.57
N ASN A 46 46.48 -17.58 -11.22
CA ASN A 46 45.34 -18.48 -11.47
C ASN A 46 44.79 -19.09 -10.17
N ASP A 47 45.65 -19.36 -9.18
CA ASP A 47 45.24 -19.88 -7.88
C ASP A 47 44.55 -18.80 -7.03
N ALA A 48 45.06 -17.57 -7.04
CA ALA A 48 44.42 -16.42 -6.36
C ALA A 48 43.00 -16.15 -6.91
N ARG A 49 42.82 -16.25 -8.23
CA ARG A 49 41.51 -16.09 -8.86
C ARG A 49 40.54 -17.20 -8.50
N LYS A 50 41.01 -18.45 -8.49
CA LYS A 50 40.19 -19.61 -8.03
C LYS A 50 39.78 -19.48 -6.57
N GLU A 51 40.70 -19.07 -5.69
CA GLU A 51 40.40 -18.86 -4.28
C GLU A 51 39.38 -17.75 -4.07
N CYS A 52 39.54 -16.63 -4.78
CA CYS A 52 38.58 -15.49 -4.72
C CYS A 52 37.19 -15.95 -5.21
N GLU A 53 37.12 -16.66 -6.34
CA GLU A 53 35.83 -17.16 -6.85
C GLU A 53 35.20 -18.18 -5.90
N GLN A 54 35.95 -19.12 -5.36
CA GLN A 54 35.44 -20.07 -4.34
C GLN A 54 34.96 -19.34 -3.08
N PHE A 55 35.64 -18.28 -2.67
CA PHE A 55 35.18 -17.46 -1.55
C PHE A 55 33.87 -16.76 -1.86
N LYS A 56 33.74 -16.17 -3.06
CA LYS A 56 32.52 -15.48 -3.51
C LYS A 56 31.31 -16.41 -3.61
N THR A 57 31.52 -17.70 -3.97
CA THR A 57 30.38 -18.64 -4.02
C THR A 57 29.73 -18.86 -2.65
N LYS A 58 30.47 -18.65 -1.57
CA LYS A 58 30.00 -18.79 -0.18
C LYS A 58 29.30 -17.56 0.36
N LEU A 59 29.45 -16.41 -0.30
CA LEU A 59 28.87 -15.13 0.11
C LEU A 59 27.93 -14.61 -0.98
N LYS A 60 26.76 -14.10 -0.56
CA LYS A 60 25.78 -13.49 -1.47
C LYS A 60 25.39 -12.11 -0.97
N LYS A 61 25.07 -11.22 -1.90
CA LYS A 61 24.45 -9.93 -1.55
C LYS A 61 23.16 -10.16 -0.76
N GLY A 62 22.97 -9.41 0.32
CA GLY A 62 21.85 -9.58 1.24
C GLY A 62 22.08 -10.65 2.33
N MET A 63 23.20 -11.38 2.31
CA MET A 63 23.53 -12.35 3.34
C MET A 63 24.02 -11.66 4.61
N ASN A 64 23.55 -12.10 5.77
CA ASN A 64 24.08 -11.64 7.05
C ASN A 64 25.30 -12.42 7.45
N ILE A 65 26.36 -11.71 7.82
CA ILE A 65 27.63 -12.29 8.23
C ILE A 65 28.12 -11.64 9.54
N ARG A 66 28.82 -12.47 10.33
CA ARG A 66 29.66 -12.01 11.43
C ARG A 66 31.09 -12.00 10.94
N VAL A 67 31.77 -10.89 11.13
CA VAL A 67 33.17 -10.75 10.78
C VAL A 67 34.00 -10.45 12.05
N CYS A 68 35.20 -11.01 12.10
CA CYS A 68 36.16 -10.78 13.17
C CYS A 68 37.47 -10.32 12.55
N GLY A 69 38.01 -9.19 13.01
CA GLY A 69 39.25 -8.61 12.50
C GLY A 69 39.59 -7.30 13.17
N ASN A 70 40.69 -6.72 12.76
CA ASN A 70 41.16 -5.41 13.25
C ASN A 70 40.74 -4.33 12.26
N VAL A 71 40.06 -3.32 12.76
CA VAL A 71 39.64 -2.12 12.02
C VAL A 71 40.75 -1.07 12.10
N LYS A 72 41.08 -0.46 10.98
CA LYS A 72 42.13 0.58 10.90
C LYS A 72 41.91 1.47 9.67
N PRO A 73 42.51 2.69 9.64
CA PRO A 73 42.49 3.52 8.43
C PRO A 73 43.12 2.80 7.25
N ASP A 74 42.52 2.99 6.05
CA ASP A 74 43.10 2.44 4.82
C ASP A 74 44.44 3.12 4.50
N ARG A 75 45.40 2.37 3.98
CA ARG A 75 46.72 2.90 3.64
C ARG A 75 46.71 3.80 2.40
N TYR A 76 45.75 3.66 1.54
CA TYR A 76 45.68 4.33 0.22
C TYR A 76 44.51 5.29 0.10
N GLU A 77 43.46 5.05 0.87
CA GLU A 77 42.24 5.88 0.94
C GLU A 77 42.08 6.36 2.37
N HIS A 78 42.88 7.39 2.74
CA HIS A 78 43.11 7.82 4.12
C HIS A 78 41.87 8.24 4.93
N ASP A 79 40.77 8.53 4.23
CA ASP A 79 39.50 8.91 4.84
C ASP A 79 38.59 7.68 5.09
N GLU A 80 39.00 6.47 4.66
CA GLU A 80 38.24 5.24 4.84
C GLU A 80 38.78 4.40 6.02
N ILE A 81 37.83 3.88 6.81
CA ILE A 81 38.11 2.89 7.86
C ILE A 81 37.78 1.51 7.29
N VAL A 82 38.72 0.57 7.34
CA VAL A 82 38.60 -0.74 6.74
C VAL A 82 39.00 -1.86 7.69
N MET A 83 38.42 -3.05 7.51
CA MET A 83 38.90 -4.29 8.10
C MET A 83 39.67 -5.05 7.03
N PHE A 84 40.99 -5.10 7.13
CA PHE A 84 41.86 -5.75 6.16
C PHE A 84 42.18 -7.19 6.59
N ASN A 85 41.95 -8.17 5.71
CA ASN A 85 42.11 -9.59 5.96
C ASN A 85 41.51 -10.03 7.30
N PRO A 86 40.18 -10.01 7.44
CA PRO A 86 39.52 -10.53 8.63
C PRO A 86 39.94 -11.97 8.90
N TYR A 87 40.15 -12.31 10.15
CA TYR A 87 40.55 -13.68 10.53
C TYR A 87 39.36 -14.61 10.76
N GLY A 88 38.14 -14.12 10.71
CA GLY A 88 36.92 -14.92 10.79
C GLY A 88 35.76 -14.27 10.06
N ILE A 89 35.11 -15.04 9.18
CA ILE A 89 33.87 -14.67 8.51
C ILE A 89 32.93 -15.88 8.58
N CYS A 90 31.75 -15.71 9.15
CA CYS A 90 30.74 -16.75 9.18
C CYS A 90 29.37 -16.19 8.80
N ALA A 91 28.58 -16.98 8.08
CA ALA A 91 27.18 -16.69 7.85
C ALA A 91 26.41 -16.77 9.18
N ILE A 92 25.52 -15.81 9.39
CA ILE A 92 24.58 -15.85 10.49
C ILE A 92 23.16 -15.73 9.95
N PRO A 93 22.17 -16.35 10.62
CA PRO A 93 20.79 -16.17 10.21
C PRO A 93 20.40 -14.69 10.29
N LYS A 94 19.65 -14.21 9.32
CA LYS A 94 19.08 -12.86 9.38
C LYS A 94 18.17 -12.79 10.58
N LYS A 95 18.44 -11.87 11.51
CA LYS A 95 17.56 -11.59 12.63
C LYS A 95 16.31 -10.93 12.08
N THR A 96 15.25 -11.69 11.90
CA THR A 96 13.95 -11.18 11.45
C THR A 96 13.06 -11.01 12.65
N ARG A 97 12.34 -9.91 12.72
CA ARG A 97 11.27 -9.72 13.70
C ARG A 97 10.20 -10.78 13.47
N MET A 98 9.77 -11.42 14.55
CA MET A 98 8.72 -12.44 14.52
C MET A 98 7.74 -12.17 15.66
N ASP A 99 6.48 -12.30 15.36
CA ASP A 99 5.44 -12.33 16.39
C ASP A 99 5.38 -13.74 16.98
N THR A 100 5.74 -13.87 18.26
CA THR A 100 5.82 -15.16 18.97
C THR A 100 4.65 -15.38 19.94
N ALA A 101 3.76 -14.38 20.11
CA ALA A 101 2.59 -14.49 20.97
C ALA A 101 1.73 -15.70 20.61
N GLN A 102 1.15 -16.37 21.61
CA GLN A 102 0.25 -17.49 21.41
C GLN A 102 -1.06 -17.06 20.74
N HIS A 103 -1.63 -15.93 21.20
CA HIS A 103 -2.82 -15.32 20.63
C HIS A 103 -2.41 -14.07 19.88
N LYS A 104 -2.67 -14.05 18.56
CA LYS A 104 -2.25 -12.96 17.68
C LYS A 104 -3.26 -11.83 17.67
N ARG A 105 -2.73 -10.62 17.59
CA ARG A 105 -3.53 -9.43 17.31
C ARG A 105 -3.92 -9.36 15.82
N ILE A 106 -4.89 -8.55 15.50
CA ILE A 106 -5.26 -8.17 14.14
C ILE A 106 -5.01 -6.67 13.99
N GLU A 107 -4.29 -6.26 12.94
CA GLU A 107 -4.13 -4.85 12.61
C GLU A 107 -5.37 -4.35 11.86
N LEU A 108 -5.99 -3.30 12.38
CA LEU A 108 -7.21 -2.71 11.81
C LEU A 108 -6.98 -1.32 11.17
N HIS A 109 -5.76 -0.78 11.24
CA HIS A 109 -5.39 0.51 10.68
C HIS A 109 -4.00 0.41 10.02
N CYS A 110 -3.98 0.19 8.71
CA CYS A 110 -2.75 -0.07 7.97
C CYS A 110 -2.77 0.55 6.58
N HIS A 111 -1.70 1.30 6.28
CA HIS A 111 -1.47 1.97 5.01
C HIS A 111 -0.44 1.23 4.18
N THR A 112 -0.70 1.21 2.87
CA THR A 112 0.22 0.71 1.85
C THR A 112 0.80 1.88 1.04
N LYS A 113 1.66 1.58 0.07
CA LYS A 113 2.15 2.58 -0.91
C LYS A 113 1.02 3.29 -1.68
N MET A 114 -0.23 2.83 -1.59
CA MET A 114 -1.38 3.50 -2.20
C MET A 114 -1.80 4.75 -1.41
N SER A 115 -1.43 4.86 -0.13
CA SER A 115 -1.44 6.13 0.63
C SER A 115 -0.29 7.01 0.16
N ARG A 116 -0.49 7.61 -1.03
CA ARG A 116 0.52 8.30 -1.82
C ARG A 116 1.24 9.40 -1.02
N LEU A 117 2.57 9.40 -1.09
CA LEU A 117 3.47 10.37 -0.44
C LEU A 117 3.44 10.34 1.10
N ASP A 118 2.83 9.32 1.69
CA ASP A 118 2.78 9.14 3.14
C ASP A 118 3.28 7.76 3.57
N ALA A 119 2.67 6.67 3.09
CA ALA A 119 3.13 5.33 3.45
C ALA A 119 4.10 4.73 2.42
N VAL A 120 5.00 3.87 2.92
CA VAL A 120 6.03 3.20 2.11
C VAL A 120 5.92 1.67 2.14
N THR A 121 4.89 1.11 2.77
CA THR A 121 4.68 -0.33 2.95
C THR A 121 4.36 -1.02 1.61
N PRO A 122 5.22 -1.93 1.11
CA PRO A 122 4.89 -2.72 -0.09
C PRO A 122 3.84 -3.77 0.26
N ILE A 123 2.78 -3.89 -0.53
CA ILE A 123 1.66 -4.81 -0.27
C ILE A 123 2.15 -6.26 -0.13
N LYS A 124 2.99 -6.72 -1.04
CA LYS A 124 3.53 -8.10 -1.04
C LYS A 124 4.33 -8.40 0.22
N ASP A 125 5.17 -7.46 0.65
CA ASP A 125 6.01 -7.64 1.85
C ASP A 125 5.15 -7.62 3.12
N LEU A 126 4.14 -6.74 3.16
CA LEU A 126 3.14 -6.70 4.23
C LEU A 126 2.43 -8.05 4.37
N MET A 127 1.83 -8.54 3.27
CA MET A 127 1.08 -9.79 3.28
C MET A 127 1.95 -10.99 3.65
N ASN A 128 3.18 -11.05 3.14
CA ASN A 128 4.13 -12.09 3.50
C ASN A 128 4.53 -12.02 4.99
N THR A 129 4.69 -10.83 5.54
CA THR A 129 5.06 -10.64 6.94
C THR A 129 3.95 -11.10 7.88
N VAL A 130 2.71 -10.62 7.68
CA VAL A 130 1.58 -10.99 8.57
C VAL A 130 1.26 -12.49 8.49
N LYS A 131 1.33 -13.09 7.29
CA LYS A 131 1.19 -14.56 7.13
C LYS A 131 2.30 -15.32 7.86
N LYS A 132 3.56 -14.88 7.70
CA LYS A 132 4.71 -15.49 8.39
C LYS A 132 4.62 -15.38 9.91
N TRP A 133 4.06 -14.29 10.43
CA TRP A 133 3.83 -14.06 11.84
C TRP A 133 2.65 -14.89 12.40
N GLY A 134 1.84 -15.48 11.51
CA GLY A 134 0.68 -16.30 11.91
C GLY A 134 -0.55 -15.47 12.29
N HIS A 135 -0.63 -14.22 11.83
CA HIS A 135 -1.86 -13.45 11.97
C HIS A 135 -2.96 -14.07 11.10
N SER A 136 -4.21 -13.99 11.53
CA SER A 136 -5.36 -14.54 10.82
C SER A 136 -6.02 -13.54 9.87
N ALA A 137 -5.80 -12.23 10.10
CA ALA A 137 -6.37 -11.16 9.32
C ALA A 137 -5.53 -9.88 9.38
N ILE A 138 -5.78 -8.97 8.43
CA ILE A 138 -5.31 -7.57 8.44
C ILE A 138 -6.32 -6.69 7.70
N ALA A 139 -6.52 -5.45 8.16
CA ALA A 139 -7.25 -4.44 7.41
C ALA A 139 -6.31 -3.61 6.54
N LEU A 140 -6.77 -3.24 5.34
CA LEU A 140 -6.15 -2.21 4.51
C LEU A 140 -7.01 -0.97 4.56
N THR A 141 -6.43 0.13 5.02
CA THR A 141 -7.15 1.38 5.28
C THR A 141 -6.41 2.59 4.71
N ASP A 142 -5.98 2.50 3.44
CA ASP A 142 -5.30 3.59 2.75
C ASP A 142 -6.11 4.90 2.76
N HIS A 143 -5.41 6.04 2.72
CA HIS A 143 -6.02 7.37 2.75
C HIS A 143 -6.94 7.64 1.55
N GLY A 144 -8.25 7.54 1.75
CA GLY A 144 -9.28 7.90 0.77
C GLY A 144 -9.28 7.10 -0.52
N VAL A 145 -8.59 5.94 -0.57
CA VAL A 145 -8.42 5.12 -1.76
C VAL A 145 -8.50 3.63 -1.45
N VAL A 146 -8.76 2.81 -2.48
CA VAL A 146 -8.99 1.36 -2.35
C VAL A 146 -8.18 0.51 -3.35
N GLN A 147 -7.18 1.10 -4.01
CA GLN A 147 -6.42 0.43 -5.07
C GLN A 147 -5.58 -0.76 -4.59
N ALA A 148 -5.27 -0.84 -3.28
CA ALA A 148 -4.51 -1.95 -2.72
C ALA A 148 -5.26 -3.29 -2.73
N PHE A 149 -6.59 -3.28 -2.76
CA PHE A 149 -7.43 -4.46 -2.53
C PHE A 149 -7.16 -5.62 -3.48
N PRO A 150 -7.15 -5.46 -4.82
CA PRO A 150 -6.89 -6.57 -5.72
C PRO A 150 -5.50 -7.18 -5.52
N PHE A 151 -4.48 -6.32 -5.37
CA PHE A 151 -3.09 -6.76 -5.21
C PHE A 151 -2.87 -7.54 -3.90
N ALA A 152 -3.52 -7.10 -2.81
CA ALA A 152 -3.43 -7.80 -1.55
C ALA A 152 -4.25 -9.11 -1.57
N TYR A 153 -5.39 -9.11 -2.26
CA TYR A 153 -6.22 -10.29 -2.40
C TYR A 153 -5.49 -11.39 -3.18
N ASP A 154 -4.77 -11.05 -4.25
CA ASP A 154 -3.96 -11.99 -5.03
C ASP A 154 -2.92 -12.73 -4.16
N GLU A 155 -2.40 -12.08 -3.11
CA GLU A 155 -1.44 -12.70 -2.18
C GLU A 155 -2.08 -13.69 -1.18
N VAL A 156 -3.41 -13.67 -1.02
CA VAL A 156 -4.14 -14.51 -0.05
C VAL A 156 -5.23 -15.38 -0.68
N GLU A 157 -5.47 -15.26 -1.97
CA GLU A 157 -6.47 -16.08 -2.66
C GLU A 157 -6.18 -17.58 -2.45
N GLY A 158 -7.21 -18.35 -2.11
CA GLY A 158 -7.10 -19.78 -1.82
C GLY A 158 -6.52 -20.13 -0.44
N THR A 159 -6.23 -19.15 0.43
CA THR A 159 -5.79 -19.37 1.82
C THR A 159 -6.91 -19.07 2.81
N ASP A 160 -6.72 -19.44 4.08
CA ASP A 160 -7.68 -19.09 5.17
C ASP A 160 -7.48 -17.67 5.69
N PHE A 161 -6.47 -16.96 5.26
CA PHE A 161 -6.20 -15.59 5.70
C PHE A 161 -7.35 -14.65 5.32
N LYS A 162 -7.82 -13.83 6.27
CA LYS A 162 -8.89 -12.85 6.05
C LYS A 162 -8.29 -11.47 5.72
N LEU A 163 -8.56 -10.97 4.52
CA LEU A 163 -8.28 -9.60 4.16
C LEU A 163 -9.51 -8.75 4.47
N ILE A 164 -9.35 -7.73 5.30
CA ILE A 164 -10.40 -6.77 5.67
C ILE A 164 -10.27 -5.54 4.77
N PHE A 165 -11.31 -5.28 3.98
CA PHE A 165 -11.35 -4.15 3.07
C PHE A 165 -11.87 -2.91 3.79
N GLY A 166 -11.07 -1.86 3.83
CA GLY A 166 -11.41 -0.61 4.50
C GLY A 166 -10.73 0.60 3.89
N VAL A 167 -11.00 1.75 4.45
CA VAL A 167 -10.39 3.02 4.08
C VAL A 167 -10.27 3.91 5.30
N GLU A 168 -9.17 4.65 5.40
CA GLU A 168 -9.14 5.83 6.24
C GLU A 168 -9.65 7.01 5.42
N GLY A 169 -10.87 7.46 5.72
CA GLY A 169 -11.56 8.54 5.03
C GLY A 169 -11.35 9.89 5.70
N TYR A 170 -11.79 10.95 5.01
CA TYR A 170 -11.78 12.33 5.51
C TYR A 170 -13.20 12.76 5.83
N LEU A 171 -13.67 12.50 7.05
CA LEU A 171 -15.02 12.82 7.53
C LEU A 171 -15.25 14.33 7.56
N LEU A 172 -16.33 14.80 6.93
CA LEU A 172 -16.90 16.12 7.17
C LEU A 172 -18.07 15.99 8.16
N PRO A 173 -18.05 16.64 9.34
CA PRO A 173 -19.17 16.66 10.26
C PRO A 173 -20.46 17.16 9.61
N THR A 174 -20.34 18.20 8.77
CA THR A 174 -21.40 18.71 7.88
C THR A 174 -20.80 19.04 6.51
N VAL A 175 -21.62 19.13 5.46
CA VAL A 175 -21.16 19.43 4.09
C VAL A 175 -20.39 20.77 4.02
N ASP A 176 -20.76 21.75 4.84
CA ASP A 176 -20.14 23.07 4.86
C ASP A 176 -18.90 23.16 5.76
N SER A 177 -18.54 22.08 6.44
CA SER A 177 -17.37 22.04 7.32
C SER A 177 -16.09 22.31 6.56
N GLN A 178 -15.26 23.22 7.06
CA GLN A 178 -13.94 23.51 6.47
C GLN A 178 -12.90 22.47 6.87
N ARG A 179 -12.99 21.94 8.09
CA ARG A 179 -12.11 20.92 8.64
C ARG A 179 -12.69 19.52 8.42
N SER A 180 -11.88 18.59 8.00
CA SER A 180 -12.19 17.17 7.98
C SER A 180 -11.41 16.44 9.07
N TYR A 181 -11.96 15.31 9.53
CA TYR A 181 -11.36 14.40 10.50
C TYR A 181 -11.09 13.05 9.85
N HIS A 182 -10.16 12.29 10.39
CA HIS A 182 -9.97 10.92 9.96
C HIS A 182 -11.09 10.02 10.49
N ILE A 183 -11.41 8.99 9.73
CA ILE A 183 -12.44 8.00 10.05
C ILE A 183 -12.09 6.67 9.40
N ILE A 184 -12.18 5.58 10.13
CA ILE A 184 -12.01 4.24 9.56
C ILE A 184 -13.36 3.70 9.12
N VAL A 185 -13.43 3.21 7.89
CA VAL A 185 -14.61 2.56 7.33
C VAL A 185 -14.22 1.18 6.84
N LEU A 186 -14.72 0.12 7.50
CA LEU A 186 -14.46 -1.28 7.13
C LEU A 186 -15.71 -1.91 6.51
N ALA A 187 -15.52 -2.68 5.44
CA ALA A 187 -16.61 -3.45 4.82
C ALA A 187 -16.80 -4.79 5.54
N LYS A 188 -18.02 -5.05 6.06
CA LYS A 188 -18.37 -6.30 6.75
C LYS A 188 -18.65 -7.46 5.80
N ASN A 189 -19.22 -7.14 4.63
CA ASN A 189 -19.75 -8.09 3.68
C ASN A 189 -19.75 -7.47 2.25
N PRO A 190 -20.16 -8.20 1.20
CA PRO A 190 -20.18 -7.68 -0.16
C PRO A 190 -21.06 -6.42 -0.36
N GLU A 191 -22.16 -6.26 0.42
CA GLU A 191 -22.95 -5.02 0.37
C GLU A 191 -22.17 -3.85 0.95
N GLY A 192 -21.54 -4.04 2.12
CA GLY A 192 -20.66 -3.02 2.71
C GLY A 192 -19.53 -2.62 1.76
N LEU A 193 -18.95 -3.58 1.03
CA LEU A 193 -17.93 -3.27 0.04
C LEU A 193 -18.47 -2.39 -1.10
N ARG A 194 -19.68 -2.68 -1.62
CA ARG A 194 -20.34 -1.83 -2.62
C ARG A 194 -20.58 -0.42 -2.07
N ASN A 195 -21.02 -0.32 -0.83
CA ASN A 195 -21.25 0.96 -0.17
C ASN A 195 -19.93 1.73 0.05
N LEU A 196 -18.85 1.03 0.45
CA LEU A 196 -17.51 1.62 0.55
C LEU A 196 -17.06 2.19 -0.82
N TYR A 197 -17.21 1.45 -1.90
CA TYR A 197 -16.86 1.93 -3.25
C TYR A 197 -17.70 3.13 -3.68
N ARG A 198 -18.99 3.19 -3.31
CA ARG A 198 -19.85 4.36 -3.54
C ARG A 198 -19.37 5.57 -2.76
N LEU A 199 -19.05 5.41 -1.48
CA LEU A 199 -18.50 6.49 -0.65
C LEU A 199 -17.22 7.06 -1.26
N ILE A 200 -16.27 6.20 -1.66
CA ILE A 200 -15.01 6.61 -2.29
C ILE A 200 -15.28 7.32 -3.62
N SER A 201 -16.14 6.76 -4.48
CA SER A 201 -16.48 7.38 -5.77
C SER A 201 -17.08 8.77 -5.59
N VAL A 202 -18.05 8.91 -4.70
CA VAL A 202 -18.72 10.21 -4.44
C VAL A 202 -17.75 11.21 -3.81
N SER A 203 -16.87 10.77 -2.90
CA SER A 203 -15.88 11.66 -2.27
C SER A 203 -14.90 12.27 -3.28
N HIS A 204 -14.46 11.48 -4.26
CA HIS A 204 -13.58 11.95 -5.33
C HIS A 204 -14.31 12.82 -6.37
N LEU A 205 -15.56 12.49 -6.72
CA LEU A 205 -16.28 13.18 -7.78
C LEU A 205 -16.96 14.46 -7.31
N LYS A 206 -17.40 14.54 -6.04
CA LYS A 206 -18.20 15.66 -5.55
C LYS A 206 -17.56 16.46 -4.42
N TYR A 207 -16.74 15.80 -3.58
CA TYR A 207 -16.23 16.41 -2.35
C TYR A 207 -14.70 16.48 -2.28
N LEU A 208 -14.01 16.31 -3.41
CA LEU A 208 -12.55 16.45 -3.49
C LEU A 208 -12.16 17.91 -3.22
N SER A 209 -11.31 18.13 -2.24
CA SER A 209 -10.79 19.46 -1.91
C SER A 209 -9.35 19.36 -1.45
N LYS A 210 -8.45 20.17 -2.02
CA LYS A 210 -7.01 20.16 -1.71
C LYS A 210 -6.42 18.74 -1.75
N GLN A 211 -6.80 17.96 -2.76
CA GLN A 211 -6.40 16.55 -2.98
C GLN A 211 -6.91 15.56 -1.90
N ARG A 212 -7.82 15.97 -1.01
CA ARG A 212 -8.45 15.10 -0.02
C ARG A 212 -9.89 14.78 -0.43
N PRO A 213 -10.23 13.50 -0.67
CA PRO A 213 -11.59 13.06 -0.98
C PRO A 213 -12.40 13.00 0.32
N ARG A 214 -13.15 14.06 0.61
CA ARG A 214 -13.89 14.22 1.87
C ARG A 214 -15.24 13.50 1.81
N ILE A 215 -15.69 12.99 2.96
CA ILE A 215 -16.95 12.22 3.06
C ILE A 215 -17.85 12.90 4.09
N PRO A 216 -18.96 13.51 3.66
CA PRO A 216 -19.96 14.04 4.60
C PRO A 216 -20.55 12.93 5.50
N ARG A 217 -20.81 13.24 6.76
CA ARG A 217 -21.42 12.33 7.75
C ARG A 217 -22.76 11.76 7.27
N GLU A 218 -23.58 12.59 6.64
CA GLU A 218 -24.87 12.20 6.08
C GLU A 218 -24.69 11.11 5.00
N LEU A 219 -23.65 11.22 4.19
CA LEU A 219 -23.35 10.23 3.14
C LEU A 219 -22.94 8.89 3.76
N ILE A 220 -22.16 8.90 4.83
CA ILE A 220 -21.83 7.69 5.59
C ILE A 220 -23.10 7.07 6.17
N SER A 221 -23.97 7.87 6.76
CA SER A 221 -25.24 7.42 7.33
C SER A 221 -26.16 6.81 6.25
N GLN A 222 -26.18 7.39 5.05
CA GLN A 222 -26.95 6.88 3.91
C GLN A 222 -26.46 5.51 3.43
N TYR A 223 -25.14 5.27 3.43
CA TYR A 223 -24.52 4.04 2.94
C TYR A 223 -23.97 3.14 4.07
N ARG A 224 -24.52 3.27 5.28
CA ARG A 224 -24.02 2.60 6.49
C ARG A 224 -24.17 1.07 6.47
N GLU A 225 -25.11 0.55 5.70
CA GLU A 225 -25.40 -0.87 5.67
C GLU A 225 -24.16 -1.69 5.26
N GLY A 226 -23.85 -2.72 6.05
CA GLY A 226 -22.68 -3.58 5.81
C GLY A 226 -21.34 -2.93 6.11
N LEU A 227 -21.30 -1.75 6.76
CA LEU A 227 -20.08 -1.09 7.20
C LEU A 227 -19.88 -1.16 8.73
N LEU A 228 -18.62 -1.14 9.15
CA LEU A 228 -18.19 -0.84 10.51
C LEU A 228 -17.39 0.45 10.50
N ILE A 229 -17.71 1.35 11.40
CA ILE A 229 -17.12 2.68 11.48
C ILE A 229 -16.27 2.79 12.74
N GLY A 230 -14.98 3.09 12.57
CA GLY A 230 -14.01 3.32 13.64
C GLY A 230 -13.65 4.79 13.81
N SER A 231 -13.26 5.18 15.02
CA SER A 231 -12.97 6.57 15.39
C SER A 231 -11.65 7.11 14.87
N ALA A 232 -10.82 6.26 14.26
CA ALA A 232 -9.49 6.57 13.70
C ALA A 232 -8.46 7.07 14.73
N CYS A 233 -7.36 7.66 14.22
CA CYS A 233 -6.19 8.11 14.93
C CYS A 233 -6.41 9.44 15.69
N GLU A 234 -5.31 10.14 16.02
CA GLU A 234 -5.35 11.46 16.67
C GLU A 234 -6.01 12.55 15.82
N ALA A 235 -6.01 12.37 14.47
CA ALA A 235 -6.73 13.27 13.56
C ALA A 235 -8.23 12.94 13.46
N GLY A 236 -8.72 11.91 14.13
CA GLY A 236 -10.12 11.55 14.26
C GLY A 236 -10.92 12.54 15.09
N GLU A 237 -12.23 12.66 14.82
CA GLU A 237 -13.10 13.62 15.49
C GLU A 237 -13.17 13.39 17.01
N LEU A 238 -13.22 12.14 17.46
CA LEU A 238 -13.29 11.78 18.88
C LEU A 238 -12.04 12.25 19.62
N TYR A 239 -10.86 11.88 19.12
CA TYR A 239 -9.58 12.27 19.73
C TYR A 239 -9.44 13.79 19.76
N GLN A 240 -9.74 14.46 18.65
CA GLN A 240 -9.71 15.91 18.55
C GLN A 240 -10.72 16.62 19.48
N ALA A 241 -11.88 16.02 19.73
CA ALA A 241 -12.83 16.57 20.70
C ALA A 241 -12.30 16.52 22.13
N ILE A 242 -11.64 15.41 22.51
CA ILE A 242 -10.99 15.27 23.82
C ILE A 242 -9.82 16.26 23.93
N LEU A 243 -8.95 16.31 22.90
CA LEU A 243 -7.79 17.18 22.85
C LEU A 243 -8.15 18.66 22.97
N ASN A 244 -9.28 19.06 22.39
CA ASN A 244 -9.78 20.45 22.46
C ASN A 244 -10.67 20.71 23.70
N GLY A 245 -10.73 19.78 24.67
CA GLY A 245 -11.42 19.99 25.94
C GLY A 245 -12.94 20.14 25.81
N ARG A 246 -13.57 19.46 24.83
CA ARG A 246 -15.03 19.43 24.73
C ARG A 246 -15.65 18.78 25.94
N SER A 247 -16.90 19.14 26.22
CA SER A 247 -17.66 18.55 27.32
C SER A 247 -17.84 17.04 27.17
N ASP A 248 -17.95 16.31 28.27
CA ASP A 248 -18.17 14.86 28.25
C ASP A 248 -19.47 14.47 27.51
N ALA A 249 -20.48 15.32 27.53
CA ALA A 249 -21.72 15.10 26.78
C ALA A 249 -21.49 15.14 25.27
N GLU A 250 -20.75 16.13 24.77
CA GLU A 250 -20.38 16.24 23.34
C GLU A 250 -19.47 15.07 22.91
N ILE A 251 -18.50 14.69 23.76
CA ILE A 251 -17.61 13.57 23.49
C ILE A 251 -18.40 12.25 23.38
N LYS A 252 -19.39 12.04 24.26
CA LYS A 252 -20.27 10.88 24.21
C LYS A 252 -21.14 10.87 22.94
N GLU A 253 -21.71 12.01 22.57
CA GLU A 253 -22.49 12.16 21.33
C GLU A 253 -21.65 11.79 20.10
N ILE A 254 -20.43 12.32 20.01
CA ILE A 254 -19.49 12.00 18.93
C ILE A 254 -19.18 10.51 18.94
N ALA A 255 -18.88 9.92 20.09
CA ALA A 255 -18.52 8.50 20.21
C ALA A 255 -19.66 7.56 19.82
N GLN A 256 -20.93 7.98 19.98
CA GLN A 256 -22.10 7.18 19.58
C GLN A 256 -22.16 6.88 18.09
N PHE A 257 -21.58 7.76 17.25
CA PHE A 257 -21.57 7.60 15.81
C PHE A 257 -20.75 6.39 15.35
N TYR A 258 -19.69 6.02 16.09
CA TYR A 258 -18.76 4.97 15.73
C TYR A 258 -19.25 3.60 16.24
N ASP A 259 -18.92 2.51 15.52
CA ASP A 259 -19.21 1.14 15.94
C ASP A 259 -18.15 0.63 16.93
N TYR A 260 -16.90 1.08 16.78
CA TYR A 260 -15.80 0.83 17.70
C TYR A 260 -14.92 2.08 17.84
N LEU A 261 -14.17 2.14 18.93
CA LEU A 261 -13.25 3.25 19.21
C LEU A 261 -11.81 2.78 19.04
N GLU A 262 -10.92 3.68 18.68
CA GLU A 262 -9.51 3.39 18.41
C GLU A 262 -8.61 4.17 19.35
N ILE A 263 -7.54 3.50 19.81
CA ILE A 263 -6.42 4.08 20.53
C ILE A 263 -5.12 3.61 19.88
N GLN A 264 -4.07 4.43 19.98
CA GLN A 264 -2.78 4.16 19.34
C GLN A 264 -1.64 4.24 20.35
N PRO A 265 -0.45 3.64 20.07
CA PRO A 265 0.72 3.82 20.88
C PRO A 265 1.00 5.30 21.14
N VAL A 266 1.33 5.62 22.38
CA VAL A 266 1.63 7.01 22.78
C VAL A 266 2.74 7.63 21.92
N ALA A 267 3.72 6.80 21.53
CA ALA A 267 4.82 7.20 20.68
C ALA A 267 4.39 7.74 19.31
N ASN A 268 3.23 7.31 18.76
CA ASN A 268 2.69 7.81 17.50
C ASN A 268 2.31 9.30 17.61
N ASN A 269 1.93 9.76 18.79
CA ASN A 269 1.38 11.09 19.06
C ASN A 269 2.37 12.04 19.79
N MET A 270 3.63 11.67 19.92
CA MET A 270 4.64 12.48 20.59
C MET A 270 4.87 13.87 19.99
N PHE A 271 4.46 14.08 18.74
CA PHE A 271 4.49 15.42 18.13
C PHE A 271 3.57 16.40 18.86
N LEU A 272 2.48 15.96 19.47
CA LEU A 272 1.56 16.80 20.25
C LEU A 272 2.23 17.38 21.52
N VAL A 273 3.18 16.63 22.12
CA VAL A 273 3.97 17.10 23.26
C VAL A 273 4.92 18.25 22.84
N ARG A 274 5.35 18.25 21.58
CA ARG A 274 6.24 19.27 21.02
C ARG A 274 5.51 20.46 20.44
N ASP A 275 4.20 20.33 20.19
CA ASP A 275 3.38 21.37 19.59
C ASP A 275 2.80 22.30 20.66
N ASN A 276 3.21 23.57 20.64
CA ASN A 276 2.71 24.59 21.55
C ASN A 276 1.22 24.92 21.38
N ALA A 277 0.55 24.40 20.35
CA ALA A 277 -0.89 24.56 20.14
C ALA A 277 -1.73 23.82 21.20
N PHE A 278 -1.13 22.84 21.90
CA PHE A 278 -1.80 22.01 22.90
C PHE A 278 -1.03 22.06 24.26
N PRO A 279 -1.03 23.20 24.97
CA PRO A 279 -0.26 23.35 26.20
C PRO A 279 -0.70 22.40 27.34
N GLN A 280 -1.87 21.79 27.25
CA GLN A 280 -2.35 20.76 28.16
C GLN A 280 -1.68 19.39 27.95
N ILE A 281 -0.94 19.19 26.85
CA ILE A 281 -0.19 17.98 26.54
C ILE A 281 1.29 18.27 26.74
N ALA A 282 1.78 18.08 27.98
CA ALA A 282 3.14 18.40 28.35
C ALA A 282 4.09 17.20 28.31
N ASN A 283 3.55 15.98 28.40
CA ASN A 283 4.36 14.76 28.50
C ASN A 283 3.55 13.51 28.04
N THR A 284 4.19 12.34 28.09
CA THR A 284 3.60 11.07 27.69
C THR A 284 2.40 10.67 28.56
N ALA A 285 2.38 11.01 29.85
CA ALA A 285 1.25 10.66 30.72
C ALA A 285 -0.04 11.35 30.29
N ASP A 286 0.03 12.57 29.78
CA ASP A 286 -1.14 13.29 29.25
C ASP A 286 -1.73 12.58 28.02
N LEU A 287 -0.87 11.98 27.17
CA LEU A 287 -1.32 11.17 26.02
C LEU A 287 -1.89 9.83 26.48
N GLU A 288 -1.30 9.19 27.51
CA GLU A 288 -1.86 7.98 28.13
C GLU A 288 -3.25 8.26 28.71
N ASP A 289 -3.47 9.42 29.33
CA ASP A 289 -4.76 9.80 29.90
C ASP A 289 -5.85 9.99 28.82
N ILE A 290 -5.50 10.49 27.64
CA ILE A 290 -6.44 10.51 26.52
C ILE A 290 -6.84 9.08 26.12
N ASN A 291 -5.88 8.16 25.97
CA ASN A 291 -6.17 6.76 25.65
C ASN A 291 -7.01 6.09 26.76
N ARG A 292 -6.70 6.34 28.05
CA ARG A 292 -7.52 5.88 29.20
C ARG A 292 -8.96 6.42 29.11
N LYS A 293 -9.12 7.71 28.79
CA LYS A 293 -10.43 8.33 28.62
C LYS A 293 -11.24 7.66 27.51
N ILE A 294 -10.63 7.37 26.36
CA ILE A 294 -11.28 6.66 25.25
C ILE A 294 -11.64 5.23 25.67
N TYR A 295 -10.74 4.52 26.36
CA TYR A 295 -11.00 3.17 26.88
C TYR A 295 -12.18 3.13 27.83
N LEU A 296 -12.23 4.03 28.82
CA LEU A 296 -13.32 4.13 29.78
C LEU A 296 -14.65 4.52 29.12
N LEU A 297 -14.59 5.43 28.14
CA LEU A 297 -15.76 5.82 27.32
C LEU A 297 -16.31 4.62 26.54
N GLY A 298 -15.43 3.77 25.96
CA GLY A 298 -15.85 2.53 25.31
C GLY A 298 -16.59 1.60 26.28
N LYS A 299 -16.07 1.43 27.49
CA LYS A 299 -16.75 0.64 28.53
C LYS A 299 -18.11 1.21 28.90
N GLU A 300 -18.20 2.53 29.09
CA GLU A 300 -19.46 3.20 29.41
C GLU A 300 -20.52 3.05 28.31
N LEU A 301 -20.08 3.16 27.03
CA LEU A 301 -20.97 3.07 25.87
C LEU A 301 -21.18 1.65 25.34
N ASN A 302 -20.58 0.65 26.00
CA ASN A 302 -20.56 -0.75 25.54
C ASN A 302 -20.04 -0.91 24.11
N LYS A 303 -18.94 -0.20 23.78
CA LYS A 303 -18.27 -0.25 22.48
C LYS A 303 -16.89 -0.89 22.62
N LEU A 304 -16.50 -1.69 21.64
CA LEU A 304 -15.16 -2.22 21.56
C LEU A 304 -14.14 -1.08 21.38
N VAL A 305 -13.06 -1.14 22.17
CA VAL A 305 -11.89 -0.26 21.97
C VAL A 305 -10.74 -1.10 21.43
N VAL A 306 -10.17 -0.70 20.31
CA VAL A 306 -9.10 -1.43 19.64
C VAL A 306 -7.81 -0.61 19.63
N ALA A 307 -6.68 -1.30 19.83
CA ALA A 307 -5.36 -0.72 19.71
C ALA A 307 -4.79 -1.02 18.30
N THR A 308 -4.46 0.01 17.55
CA THR A 308 -3.89 -0.08 16.19
C THR A 308 -2.52 0.56 16.09
N CYS A 309 -1.72 0.15 15.11
CA CYS A 309 -0.39 0.74 14.88
C CYS A 309 -0.43 1.99 14.01
N ASP A 310 -1.46 2.14 13.17
CA ASP A 310 -1.47 3.14 12.10
C ASP A 310 -0.24 2.97 11.18
N VAL A 311 -0.15 1.76 10.60
CA VAL A 311 1.05 1.31 9.89
C VAL A 311 1.30 2.14 8.63
N HIS A 312 2.46 2.82 8.57
CA HIS A 312 2.91 3.54 7.36
C HIS A 312 4.18 2.93 6.76
N PHE A 313 4.90 2.13 7.54
CA PHE A 313 6.05 1.35 7.09
C PHE A 313 6.13 0.01 7.82
N LEU A 314 6.86 -0.94 7.23
CA LEU A 314 6.80 -2.33 7.70
C LEU A 314 7.67 -2.58 8.93
N ASN A 315 8.92 -2.11 8.89
CA ASN A 315 9.91 -2.33 9.96
C ASN A 315 10.40 -1.00 10.50
N PRO A 316 10.91 -0.93 11.74
CA PRO A 316 11.45 0.32 12.32
C PRO A 316 12.47 1.02 11.43
N GLU A 317 13.35 0.27 10.76
CA GLU A 317 14.39 0.79 9.86
C GLU A 317 13.85 1.42 8.57
N ASP A 318 12.61 1.14 8.21
CA ASP A 318 11.96 1.72 7.01
C ASP A 318 11.50 3.17 7.24
N GLU A 319 11.57 3.67 8.48
CA GLU A 319 11.31 5.07 8.84
C GLU A 319 12.04 6.06 7.93
N ILE A 320 13.28 5.76 7.59
CA ILE A 320 14.12 6.61 6.72
C ILE A 320 13.47 6.88 5.36
N LEU A 321 12.71 5.93 4.82
CA LEU A 321 12.03 6.08 3.53
C LEU A 321 10.88 7.08 3.64
N ARG A 322 10.09 7.03 4.73
CA ARG A 322 9.03 8.00 5.00
C ARG A 322 9.59 9.39 5.28
N ARG A 323 10.65 9.48 6.04
CA ARG A 323 11.39 10.72 6.31
C ARG A 323 11.83 11.42 5.02
N ILE A 324 12.38 10.67 4.05
CA ILE A 324 12.76 11.21 2.73
C ILE A 324 11.53 11.74 1.98
N LEU A 325 10.41 11.03 2.01
CA LEU A 325 9.17 11.48 1.36
C LEU A 325 8.64 12.77 1.98
N GLN A 326 8.60 12.87 3.30
CA GLN A 326 8.10 14.05 4.01
C GLN A 326 9.04 15.24 3.85
N ALA A 327 10.36 15.04 3.93
CA ALA A 327 11.33 16.08 3.64
C ALA A 327 11.18 16.63 2.21
N GLY A 328 10.96 15.73 1.23
CA GLY A 328 10.70 16.12 -0.16
C GLY A 328 9.40 16.90 -0.37
N GLN A 329 8.44 16.81 0.55
CA GLN A 329 7.20 17.59 0.56
C GLN A 329 7.33 18.91 1.36
N GLY A 330 8.48 19.15 2.01
CA GLY A 330 8.74 20.38 2.75
C GLY A 330 8.26 20.37 4.20
N TYR A 331 8.01 19.20 4.80
CA TYR A 331 7.72 19.10 6.23
C TYR A 331 8.95 19.46 7.05
N SER A 332 8.82 20.45 7.94
CA SER A 332 9.93 20.96 8.77
C SER A 332 10.35 19.99 9.88
N ASP A 333 9.48 19.08 10.26
CA ASP A 333 9.64 18.06 11.30
C ASP A 333 9.88 16.65 10.73
N ALA A 334 10.20 16.55 9.44
CA ALA A 334 10.44 15.26 8.77
C ALA A 334 11.48 14.37 9.51
N ASP A 335 12.44 14.99 10.22
CA ASP A 335 13.45 14.28 11.02
C ASP A 335 12.93 13.72 12.34
N LEU A 336 11.70 14.03 12.74
CA LEU A 336 11.08 13.61 14.00
C LEU A 336 9.91 12.65 13.75
N GLN A 337 10.19 11.56 13.04
CA GLN A 337 9.18 10.59 12.63
C GLN A 337 8.46 9.94 13.82
N ALA A 338 7.15 9.76 13.66
CA ALA A 338 6.39 8.85 14.51
C ALA A 338 6.72 7.39 14.14
N PRO A 339 6.82 6.46 15.10
CA PRO A 339 7.20 5.07 14.86
C PRO A 339 6.00 4.24 14.34
N LEU A 340 5.48 4.59 13.16
CA LEU A 340 4.29 4.01 12.53
C LEU A 340 4.60 2.69 11.81
N TYR A 341 5.36 1.79 12.45
CA TYR A 341 5.68 0.48 11.88
C TYR A 341 4.70 -0.60 12.34
N LEU A 342 4.63 -1.68 11.57
CA LEU A 342 3.85 -2.85 11.96
C LEU A 342 4.48 -3.51 13.18
N ARG A 343 3.82 -3.43 14.34
CA ARG A 343 4.26 -4.04 15.60
C ARG A 343 3.75 -5.47 15.76
N THR A 344 4.56 -6.32 16.39
CA THR A 344 4.12 -7.64 16.86
C THR A 344 3.10 -7.51 18.00
N THR A 345 2.46 -8.62 18.34
CA THR A 345 1.52 -8.65 19.47
C THR A 345 2.20 -8.26 20.78
N GLU A 346 3.40 -8.80 21.03
CA GLU A 346 4.16 -8.49 22.25
C GLU A 346 4.59 -7.02 22.30
N GLU A 347 5.05 -6.45 21.19
CA GLU A 347 5.39 -5.03 21.10
C GLU A 347 4.17 -4.15 21.41
N MET A 348 3.00 -4.50 20.88
CA MET A 348 1.77 -3.75 21.17
C MET A 348 1.29 -3.93 22.62
N LEU A 349 1.38 -5.11 23.21
CA LEU A 349 1.06 -5.32 24.62
C LEU A 349 1.94 -4.47 25.54
N GLU A 350 3.22 -4.32 25.21
CA GLU A 350 4.14 -3.45 25.94
C GLU A 350 3.75 -1.97 25.84
N GLU A 351 3.38 -1.50 24.62
CA GLU A 351 2.91 -0.12 24.40
C GLU A 351 1.69 0.26 25.24
N PHE A 352 0.82 -0.71 25.55
CA PHE A 352 -0.42 -0.48 26.30
C PHE A 352 -0.40 -0.99 27.76
N ARG A 353 0.77 -1.42 28.26
CA ARG A 353 0.92 -1.93 29.64
C ARG A 353 0.45 -0.93 30.69
N TYR A 354 0.52 0.37 30.43
CA TYR A 354 0.04 1.42 31.33
C TYR A 354 -1.49 1.35 31.62
N LEU A 355 -2.28 0.64 30.82
CA LEU A 355 -3.70 0.38 31.07
C LEU A 355 -3.90 -0.76 32.08
N GLY A 356 -2.86 -1.55 32.39
CA GLY A 356 -2.91 -2.83 33.09
C GLY A 356 -3.03 -4.02 32.14
N ASP A 357 -2.50 -5.17 32.54
CA ASP A 357 -2.34 -6.35 31.66
C ASP A 357 -3.66 -6.84 31.05
N GLU A 358 -4.76 -6.83 31.81
CA GLU A 358 -6.09 -7.25 31.33
C GLU A 358 -6.63 -6.30 30.26
N ALA A 359 -6.59 -4.99 30.52
CA ALA A 359 -7.05 -4.00 29.56
C ALA A 359 -6.14 -3.93 28.31
N ALA A 360 -4.82 -4.08 28.47
CA ALA A 360 -3.90 -4.17 27.35
C ALA A 360 -4.22 -5.39 26.45
N LEU A 361 -4.44 -6.57 27.05
CA LEU A 361 -4.84 -7.77 26.31
C LEU A 361 -6.18 -7.57 25.60
N GLU A 362 -7.13 -6.93 26.25
CA GLU A 362 -8.44 -6.63 25.69
C GLU A 362 -8.33 -5.75 24.43
N VAL A 363 -7.64 -4.60 24.52
CA VAL A 363 -7.59 -3.65 23.39
C VAL A 363 -6.64 -4.09 22.27
N VAL A 364 -5.59 -4.85 22.59
CA VAL A 364 -4.58 -5.27 21.60
C VAL A 364 -4.97 -6.58 20.91
N VAL A 365 -5.57 -7.52 21.61
CA VAL A 365 -5.83 -8.88 21.09
C VAL A 365 -7.32 -9.17 21.01
N THR A 366 -8.03 -9.09 22.11
CA THR A 366 -9.43 -9.57 22.17
C THR A 366 -10.34 -8.75 21.27
N ASN A 367 -10.36 -7.43 21.44
CA ASN A 367 -11.28 -6.57 20.71
C ASN A 367 -11.00 -6.49 19.20
N PRO A 368 -9.74 -6.40 18.72
CA PRO A 368 -9.47 -6.47 17.27
C PRO A 368 -9.94 -7.78 16.64
N ASN A 369 -9.80 -8.92 17.35
CA ASN A 369 -10.34 -10.19 16.88
C ASN A 369 -11.88 -10.16 16.84
N LEU A 370 -12.55 -9.63 17.87
CA LEU A 370 -14.01 -9.50 17.90
C LEU A 370 -14.54 -8.57 16.79
N VAL A 371 -13.80 -7.51 16.42
CA VAL A 371 -14.15 -6.68 15.26
C VAL A 371 -14.00 -7.49 13.97
N SER A 372 -12.89 -8.22 13.82
CA SER A 372 -12.66 -9.08 12.65
C SER A 372 -13.71 -10.18 12.51
N ASP A 373 -14.20 -10.75 13.61
CA ASP A 373 -15.21 -11.82 13.60
C ASP A 373 -16.58 -11.34 13.09
N GLN A 374 -16.84 -10.03 13.13
CA GLN A 374 -18.04 -9.44 12.53
C GLN A 374 -17.93 -9.28 11.00
N ILE A 375 -16.77 -9.55 10.42
CA ILE A 375 -16.46 -9.33 9.00
C ILE A 375 -16.37 -10.67 8.27
N GLU A 376 -17.14 -10.82 7.20
CA GLU A 376 -17.11 -11.97 6.33
C GLU A 376 -15.82 -12.01 5.49
N LYS A 377 -15.50 -13.18 4.95
CA LYS A 377 -14.44 -13.34 3.96
C LYS A 377 -15.07 -13.32 2.56
N PHE A 378 -14.68 -12.38 1.72
CA PHE A 378 -15.22 -12.21 0.36
C PHE A 378 -14.16 -11.62 -0.60
N LYS A 379 -14.47 -11.62 -1.89
CA LYS A 379 -13.59 -11.08 -2.94
C LYS A 379 -13.79 -9.57 -3.13
N PRO A 380 -12.72 -8.79 -3.40
CA PRO A 380 -12.83 -7.34 -3.64
C PRO A 380 -13.44 -7.00 -5.00
N ILE A 381 -13.35 -7.92 -5.95
CA ILE A 381 -13.89 -7.80 -7.30
C ILE A 381 -14.69 -9.08 -7.59
N PRO A 382 -15.84 -8.99 -8.23
CA PRO A 382 -16.58 -10.17 -8.69
C PRO A 382 -15.72 -11.06 -9.59
N ASP A 383 -16.16 -12.31 -9.79
CA ASP A 383 -15.38 -13.31 -10.52
C ASP A 383 -14.79 -12.77 -11.82
N ARG A 384 -13.48 -12.99 -12.02
CA ARG A 384 -12.69 -12.45 -13.15
C ARG A 384 -13.05 -13.07 -14.49
N ASP A 385 -13.86 -14.13 -14.50
CA ASP A 385 -14.26 -14.87 -15.70
C ASP A 385 -15.39 -14.19 -16.49
N GLN A 386 -15.98 -13.11 -15.98
CA GLN A 386 -17.00 -12.34 -16.65
C GLN A 386 -16.46 -11.01 -17.16
N LEU A 387 -16.68 -10.77 -18.47
CA LEU A 387 -16.46 -9.45 -19.05
C LEU A 387 -17.66 -8.55 -18.71
N TYR A 388 -17.40 -7.46 -17.97
CA TYR A 388 -18.43 -6.47 -17.62
C TYR A 388 -18.48 -5.38 -18.69
N SER A 389 -19.10 -5.72 -19.83
CA SER A 389 -19.38 -4.72 -20.87
C SER A 389 -20.60 -3.87 -20.48
N PRO A 390 -20.57 -2.55 -20.73
CA PRO A 390 -21.76 -1.71 -20.57
C PRO A 390 -22.93 -2.23 -21.40
N ILE A 391 -24.16 -2.05 -20.93
CA ILE A 391 -25.35 -2.42 -21.69
C ILE A 391 -25.89 -1.16 -22.36
N ILE A 392 -25.81 -1.11 -23.69
CA ILE A 392 -26.43 -0.05 -24.52
C ILE A 392 -27.47 -0.67 -25.41
N PRO A 393 -28.77 -0.50 -25.12
CA PRO A 393 -29.83 -1.11 -25.93
C PRO A 393 -29.73 -0.74 -27.41
N GLY A 394 -29.77 -1.75 -28.27
CA GLY A 394 -29.70 -1.56 -29.71
C GLY A 394 -28.33 -1.29 -30.30
N ALA A 395 -27.22 -1.41 -29.52
CA ALA A 395 -25.85 -1.21 -30.01
C ALA A 395 -25.52 -2.11 -31.20
N GLU A 396 -25.91 -3.42 -31.15
CA GLU A 396 -25.69 -4.40 -32.23
C GLU A 396 -26.34 -3.96 -33.53
N ARG A 397 -27.62 -3.56 -33.46
CA ARG A 397 -28.34 -3.06 -34.62
C ARG A 397 -27.70 -1.79 -35.17
N LYS A 398 -27.36 -0.85 -34.31
CA LYS A 398 -26.76 0.43 -34.71
C LYS A 398 -25.41 0.26 -35.42
N ILE A 399 -24.51 -0.56 -34.89
CA ILE A 399 -23.21 -0.77 -35.57
C ILE A 399 -23.41 -1.42 -36.92
N ARG A 400 -24.35 -2.36 -37.07
CA ARG A 400 -24.69 -3.00 -38.35
C ARG A 400 -25.25 -1.97 -39.35
N GLU A 401 -26.26 -1.19 -38.94
CA GLU A 401 -26.86 -0.14 -39.75
C GLU A 401 -25.82 0.87 -40.23
N MET A 402 -25.00 1.41 -39.33
CA MET A 402 -23.92 2.37 -39.64
C MET A 402 -22.89 1.77 -40.60
N THR A 403 -22.49 0.52 -40.37
CA THR A 403 -21.51 -0.19 -41.20
C THR A 403 -22.02 -0.30 -42.66
N TYR A 404 -23.23 -0.77 -42.87
CA TYR A 404 -23.78 -0.94 -44.20
C TYR A 404 -24.14 0.38 -44.88
N GLN A 405 -24.63 1.36 -44.12
CA GLN A 405 -24.85 2.70 -44.65
C GLN A 405 -23.58 3.28 -45.27
N ARG A 406 -22.44 3.26 -44.52
CA ARG A 406 -21.16 3.77 -45.00
C ARG A 406 -20.59 2.90 -46.13
N ALA A 407 -20.77 1.61 -46.07
CA ALA A 407 -20.31 0.73 -47.13
C ALA A 407 -21.00 1.05 -48.46
N HIS A 408 -22.34 1.26 -48.47
CA HIS A 408 -23.08 1.69 -49.66
C HIS A 408 -22.68 3.08 -50.14
N GLU A 409 -22.36 4.02 -49.23
CA GLU A 409 -21.82 5.33 -49.60
C GLU A 409 -20.50 5.22 -50.38
N TRP A 410 -19.62 4.28 -49.98
CA TRP A 410 -18.29 4.15 -50.53
C TRP A 410 -18.22 3.24 -51.77
N TYR A 411 -18.98 2.14 -51.77
CA TYR A 411 -18.88 1.07 -52.77
C TYR A 411 -20.11 0.92 -53.66
N GLY A 412 -21.17 1.74 -53.46
CA GLY A 412 -22.39 1.73 -54.24
C GLY A 412 -23.47 0.79 -53.69
N GLU A 413 -24.67 0.78 -54.36
CA GLU A 413 -25.82 -0.03 -53.96
C GLU A 413 -25.49 -1.53 -53.96
N ASP A 414 -24.80 -2.01 -55.02
CA ASP A 414 -24.34 -3.40 -55.13
C ASP A 414 -22.91 -3.52 -54.57
N LEU A 415 -22.79 -3.95 -53.31
CA LEU A 415 -21.49 -4.13 -52.69
C LEU A 415 -20.65 -5.21 -53.37
N PRO A 416 -19.34 -4.96 -53.63
CA PRO A 416 -18.46 -6.02 -54.08
C PRO A 416 -18.46 -7.20 -53.11
N GLN A 417 -18.44 -8.44 -53.63
CA GLN A 417 -18.55 -9.66 -52.83
C GLN A 417 -17.48 -9.71 -51.72
N ILE A 418 -16.23 -9.31 -52.04
CA ILE A 418 -15.11 -9.27 -51.05
C ILE A 418 -15.40 -8.32 -49.88
N VAL A 419 -16.06 -7.18 -50.14
CA VAL A 419 -16.43 -6.21 -49.10
C VAL A 419 -17.53 -6.79 -48.22
N ASN A 420 -18.59 -7.32 -48.84
CA ASN A 420 -19.72 -7.91 -48.13
C ASN A 420 -19.29 -9.09 -47.24
N ASP A 421 -18.50 -10.02 -47.79
CA ASP A 421 -17.99 -11.17 -47.02
C ASP A 421 -17.14 -10.75 -45.84
N ARG A 422 -16.30 -9.72 -46.00
CA ARG A 422 -15.48 -9.18 -44.95
C ARG A 422 -16.32 -8.53 -43.84
N LEU A 423 -17.30 -7.70 -44.21
CA LEU A 423 -18.19 -7.06 -43.24
C LEU A 423 -19.00 -8.07 -42.45
N GLU A 424 -19.59 -9.09 -43.11
CA GLU A 424 -20.36 -10.12 -42.41
C GLU A 424 -19.49 -10.97 -41.49
N MET A 425 -18.26 -11.31 -41.89
CA MET A 425 -17.32 -12.04 -41.06
C MET A 425 -16.97 -11.25 -39.78
N GLU A 426 -16.62 -9.96 -39.92
CA GLU A 426 -16.28 -9.12 -38.80
C GLU A 426 -17.49 -8.84 -37.90
N LEU A 427 -18.63 -8.44 -38.45
CA LEU A 427 -19.86 -8.20 -37.67
C LEU A 427 -20.32 -9.45 -36.90
N LYS A 428 -20.24 -10.63 -37.53
CA LYS A 428 -20.53 -11.89 -36.84
C LYS A 428 -19.63 -12.11 -35.65
N SER A 429 -18.33 -11.84 -35.78
CA SER A 429 -17.37 -11.97 -34.67
C SER A 429 -17.60 -10.89 -33.58
N ILE A 430 -17.76 -9.62 -33.95
CA ILE A 430 -17.95 -8.50 -33.03
C ILE A 430 -19.25 -8.69 -32.23
N ILE A 431 -20.37 -9.01 -32.89
CA ILE A 431 -21.67 -9.17 -32.24
C ILE A 431 -21.69 -10.47 -31.44
N GLY A 432 -21.25 -11.59 -32.06
CA GLY A 432 -21.29 -12.91 -31.42
C GLY A 432 -20.44 -13.01 -30.14
N ASN A 433 -19.39 -12.23 -30.00
CA ASN A 433 -18.56 -12.14 -28.79
C ASN A 433 -18.97 -11.00 -27.84
N GLY A 434 -20.09 -10.30 -28.09
CA GLY A 434 -20.61 -9.24 -27.23
C GLY A 434 -19.80 -7.91 -27.27
N PHE A 435 -18.98 -7.70 -28.32
CA PHE A 435 -18.14 -6.48 -28.43
C PHE A 435 -18.82 -5.31 -29.16
N ALA A 436 -20.07 -5.50 -29.65
CA ALA A 436 -20.83 -4.46 -30.35
C ALA A 436 -20.89 -3.14 -29.58
N VAL A 437 -21.11 -3.22 -28.28
CA VAL A 437 -21.18 -2.04 -27.41
C VAL A 437 -19.84 -1.29 -27.32
N LEU A 438 -18.71 -2.01 -27.34
CA LEU A 438 -17.38 -1.39 -27.31
C LEU A 438 -17.08 -0.64 -28.60
N TYR A 439 -17.43 -1.23 -29.76
CA TYR A 439 -17.34 -0.57 -31.06
C TYR A 439 -18.22 0.68 -31.11
N PHE A 440 -19.45 0.61 -30.60
CA PHE A 440 -20.35 1.76 -30.56
C PHE A 440 -19.86 2.88 -29.64
N ILE A 441 -19.26 2.56 -28.49
CA ILE A 441 -18.64 3.53 -27.59
C ILE A 441 -17.41 4.17 -28.27
N ALA A 442 -16.55 3.35 -28.89
CA ALA A 442 -15.37 3.84 -29.60
C ALA A 442 -15.76 4.83 -30.72
N HIS A 443 -16.78 4.48 -31.55
CA HIS A 443 -17.32 5.41 -32.54
C HIS A 443 -17.74 6.74 -31.91
N LYS A 444 -18.52 6.71 -30.80
CA LYS A 444 -18.99 7.94 -30.13
C LYS A 444 -17.83 8.80 -29.62
N LEU A 445 -16.82 8.17 -29.05
CA LEU A 445 -15.65 8.87 -28.51
C LEU A 445 -14.83 9.52 -29.63
N VAL A 446 -14.56 8.77 -30.72
CA VAL A 446 -13.84 9.30 -31.87
C VAL A 446 -14.63 10.44 -32.52
N LYS A 447 -15.92 10.24 -32.77
CA LYS A 447 -16.81 11.26 -33.34
C LYS A 447 -16.81 12.53 -32.48
N LYS A 448 -16.97 12.41 -31.17
CA LYS A 448 -16.97 13.55 -30.26
C LYS A 448 -15.64 14.31 -30.33
N SER A 449 -14.52 13.60 -30.38
CA SER A 449 -13.19 14.20 -30.47
C SER A 449 -13.02 14.98 -31.78
N LEU A 450 -13.46 14.39 -32.90
CA LEU A 450 -13.42 15.06 -34.22
C LEU A 450 -14.35 16.27 -34.28
N ASP A 451 -15.57 16.15 -33.72
CA ASP A 451 -16.54 17.25 -33.64
C ASP A 451 -15.99 18.42 -32.80
N ASP A 452 -15.16 18.14 -31.81
CA ASP A 452 -14.46 19.15 -30.98
C ASP A 452 -13.19 19.73 -31.67
N GLY A 453 -12.86 19.27 -32.89
CA GLY A 453 -11.71 19.76 -33.66
C GLY A 453 -10.37 19.07 -33.36
N TYR A 454 -10.38 17.95 -32.63
CA TYR A 454 -9.17 17.16 -32.33
C TYR A 454 -9.00 16.03 -33.34
N LEU A 455 -7.75 15.77 -33.74
CA LEU A 455 -7.41 14.64 -34.61
C LEU A 455 -7.37 13.35 -33.76
N VAL A 456 -7.89 12.27 -34.34
CA VAL A 456 -7.84 10.92 -33.77
C VAL A 456 -7.17 10.00 -34.78
N GLY A 457 -6.04 9.38 -34.38
CA GLY A 457 -5.36 8.38 -35.18
C GLY A 457 -5.58 6.97 -34.63
N SER A 458 -5.70 5.98 -35.50
CA SER A 458 -5.80 4.58 -35.10
C SER A 458 -4.43 4.03 -34.68
N ARG A 459 -4.43 3.13 -33.67
CA ARG A 459 -3.25 2.41 -33.21
C ARG A 459 -3.55 0.93 -33.01
N GLY A 460 -2.59 0.10 -33.43
CA GLY A 460 -2.72 -1.36 -33.26
C GLY A 460 -3.68 -2.01 -34.28
N SER A 461 -4.25 -3.17 -33.93
CA SER A 461 -5.03 -4.02 -34.83
C SER A 461 -6.37 -3.44 -35.27
N VAL A 462 -6.87 -2.37 -34.65
CA VAL A 462 -8.12 -1.72 -35.07
C VAL A 462 -8.05 -1.20 -36.52
N GLY A 463 -6.85 -0.81 -36.97
CA GLY A 463 -6.60 -0.39 -38.37
C GLY A 463 -6.78 -1.51 -39.41
N SER A 464 -6.95 -2.77 -38.99
CA SER A 464 -7.24 -3.90 -39.88
C SER A 464 -8.72 -4.35 -39.84
N SER A 465 -9.60 -3.58 -39.21
CA SER A 465 -11.04 -3.84 -39.15
C SER A 465 -11.83 -2.96 -40.14
N LEU A 466 -12.41 -3.56 -41.16
CA LEU A 466 -13.25 -2.85 -42.12
C LEU A 466 -14.53 -2.29 -41.45
N VAL A 467 -15.11 -3.01 -40.48
CA VAL A 467 -16.23 -2.50 -39.68
C VAL A 467 -15.81 -1.23 -38.92
N ALA A 468 -14.61 -1.20 -38.32
CA ALA A 468 -14.11 0.00 -37.61
C ALA A 468 -13.95 1.19 -38.56
N THR A 469 -13.53 0.95 -39.80
CA THR A 469 -13.45 1.97 -40.86
C THR A 469 -14.85 2.47 -41.24
N MET A 470 -15.78 1.57 -41.46
CA MET A 470 -17.16 1.92 -41.86
C MET A 470 -17.94 2.71 -40.79
N ILE A 471 -17.57 2.59 -39.54
CA ILE A 471 -18.19 3.35 -38.44
C ILE A 471 -17.30 4.44 -37.86
N ASP A 472 -16.37 4.96 -38.65
CA ASP A 472 -15.50 6.10 -38.34
C ASP A 472 -14.67 5.96 -37.06
N ILE A 473 -14.30 4.73 -36.66
CA ILE A 473 -13.33 4.53 -35.54
C ILE A 473 -11.89 4.73 -36.05
N THR A 474 -11.64 4.37 -37.29
CA THR A 474 -10.34 4.53 -37.96
C THR A 474 -10.53 4.99 -39.40
N GLU A 475 -9.54 5.73 -39.91
CA GLU A 475 -9.48 6.15 -41.31
C GLU A 475 -8.78 5.14 -42.23
N VAL A 476 -8.19 4.10 -41.65
CA VAL A 476 -7.44 3.07 -42.41
C VAL A 476 -8.42 2.13 -43.11
N ASN A 477 -8.26 1.97 -44.41
CA ASN A 477 -8.97 0.92 -45.18
C ASN A 477 -8.07 -0.32 -45.24
N PRO A 478 -8.45 -1.41 -44.55
CA PRO A 478 -7.60 -2.61 -44.37
C PRO A 478 -7.46 -3.43 -45.66
#